data_049c72f27f68bace3dea012e51dc67ff
#
_entry.id   049c72f27f68bace3dea012e51dc67ff
#
_cell.length_a   1.000
_cell.length_b   1.000
_cell.length_c   1.000
_cell.angle_alpha   90.00
_cell.angle_beta   90.00
_cell.angle_gamma   90.00
#
_symmetry.space_group_name_H-M   'P 1'
#
loop_
_entity.id
_entity.type
_entity.pdbx_description
1 polymer ?
#
loop_
_entity_poly.entity_id
_entity_poly.type
_entity_poly.pdbx_seq_one_letter_code
_entity_poly.pdbx_strand_id
1 'polypeptide(L)'
;LNSDTITTPGWLQCLQRCLASDATIGTATPWTNNGEIASLPGFCQANPLPRDPAAVASVIAAEAEPSYPELPTAVGFCMAISRRAIDRVGCFDEALFGKGYGEENDFSMRVADAGMKNVLCDDVYVAHLGGCSFGPLGLKPDEGSMQRLLSRHPGYLDIVQKFIADDPLADRRSLLVAAIERAGVSLG
;
A
#
# COMPACT_ATOMS: atom_id res chain seq x y z
N LEU A 1 9.88 -1.99 2.74
CA LEU A 1 9.24 -3.11 3.45
C LEU A 1 9.50 -2.98 4.94
N ASN A 2 8.44 -2.94 5.75
CA ASN A 2 8.55 -2.89 7.20
C ASN A 2 9.04 -4.21 7.79
N SER A 3 9.70 -4.14 8.95
CA SER A 3 10.23 -5.32 9.65
C SER A 3 9.15 -6.22 10.27
N ASP A 4 7.92 -5.73 10.40
CA ASP A 4 6.74 -6.41 10.95
C ASP A 4 5.77 -6.89 9.85
N THR A 5 6.30 -7.23 8.68
CA THR A 5 5.55 -7.85 7.57
C THR A 5 5.84 -9.34 7.46
N ILE A 6 4.86 -10.08 6.97
CA ILE A 6 5.00 -11.49 6.58
C ILE A 6 4.78 -11.57 5.08
N THR A 7 5.87 -11.77 4.36
CA THR A 7 5.82 -11.92 2.89
C THR A 7 5.30 -13.29 2.50
N THR A 8 4.66 -13.36 1.34
CA THR A 8 4.06 -14.59 0.80
C THR A 8 4.82 -15.08 -0.44
N PRO A 9 4.69 -16.35 -0.84
CA PRO A 9 5.38 -16.85 -2.02
C PRO A 9 5.08 -16.02 -3.28
N GLY A 10 6.11 -15.65 -4.03
CA GLY A 10 5.96 -14.90 -5.29
C GLY A 10 5.70 -13.40 -5.16
N TRP A 11 5.59 -12.85 -3.97
CA TRP A 11 5.26 -11.44 -3.73
C TRP A 11 6.17 -10.46 -4.50
N LEU A 12 7.48 -10.68 -4.46
CA LEU A 12 8.44 -9.78 -5.09
C LEU A 12 8.34 -9.82 -6.63
N GLN A 13 8.19 -11.03 -7.19
CA GLN A 13 8.04 -11.21 -8.64
C GLN A 13 6.77 -10.53 -9.16
N CYS A 14 5.67 -10.59 -8.40
CA CYS A 14 4.44 -9.92 -8.77
C CYS A 14 4.57 -8.40 -8.71
N LEU A 15 5.18 -7.84 -7.66
CA LEU A 15 5.48 -6.40 -7.60
C LEU A 15 6.40 -5.95 -8.75
N GLN A 16 7.41 -6.75 -9.10
CA GLN A 16 8.27 -6.46 -10.25
C GLN A 16 7.50 -6.48 -11.58
N ARG A 17 6.62 -7.46 -11.78
CA ARG A 17 5.73 -7.54 -12.95
C ARG A 17 4.80 -6.34 -13.01
N CYS A 18 4.19 -5.94 -11.90
CA CYS A 18 3.34 -4.75 -11.79
C CYS A 18 4.11 -3.50 -12.25
N LEU A 19 5.29 -3.23 -11.67
CA LEU A 19 6.12 -2.07 -12.05
C LEU A 19 6.62 -2.11 -13.51
N ALA A 20 6.69 -3.29 -14.12
CA ALA A 20 7.13 -3.47 -15.49
C ALA A 20 5.99 -3.41 -16.51
N SER A 21 4.73 -3.57 -16.09
CA SER A 21 3.57 -3.63 -16.98
C SER A 21 3.23 -2.31 -17.65
N ASP A 22 3.49 -1.18 -16.99
CA ASP A 22 3.29 0.17 -17.52
C ASP A 22 4.45 1.07 -17.06
N ALA A 23 5.06 1.77 -18.01
CA ALA A 23 6.18 2.67 -17.74
C ALA A 23 5.80 3.86 -16.87
N THR A 24 4.53 4.18 -16.74
CA THR A 24 4.01 5.25 -15.87
C THR A 24 3.87 4.84 -14.42
N ILE A 25 3.92 3.55 -14.07
CA ILE A 25 3.83 3.11 -12.67
C ILE A 25 5.12 3.49 -11.93
N GLY A 26 4.95 4.35 -10.94
CA GLY A 26 6.02 4.79 -10.05
C GLY A 26 6.16 3.93 -8.81
N THR A 27 5.04 3.58 -8.18
CA THR A 27 4.98 2.75 -6.97
C THR A 27 3.92 1.67 -7.06
N ALA A 28 4.12 0.56 -6.33
CA ALA A 28 3.16 -0.52 -6.20
C ALA A 28 3.06 -0.98 -4.74
N THR A 29 1.83 -1.04 -4.22
CA THR A 29 1.49 -1.49 -2.87
C THR A 29 0.65 -2.77 -2.98
N PRO A 30 0.93 -3.86 -2.24
CA PRO A 30 0.09 -5.07 -2.23
C PRO A 30 -1.13 -4.91 -1.32
N TRP A 31 -2.10 -5.82 -1.41
CA TRP A 31 -3.10 -6.02 -0.36
C TRP A 31 -2.47 -6.45 0.96
N THR A 32 -3.14 -6.10 2.07
CA THR A 32 -2.74 -6.51 3.42
C THR A 32 -3.93 -6.56 4.36
N ASN A 33 -3.75 -7.15 5.55
CA ASN A 33 -4.76 -7.05 6.62
C ASN A 33 -4.75 -5.67 7.32
N ASN A 34 -3.62 -4.97 7.33
CA ASN A 34 -3.47 -3.72 8.07
C ASN A 34 -2.61 -2.73 7.28
N GLY A 35 -3.23 -1.94 6.40
CA GLY A 35 -2.57 -1.00 5.50
C GLY A 35 -3.53 0.03 4.92
N GLU A 36 -4.36 0.62 5.77
CA GLU A 36 -5.25 1.73 5.40
C GLU A 36 -6.06 1.42 4.14
N ILE A 37 -5.85 2.20 3.05
CA ILE A 37 -6.56 2.06 1.78
C ILE A 37 -6.27 0.75 1.04
N ALA A 38 -5.21 0.02 1.40
CA ALA A 38 -4.87 -1.30 0.87
C ALA A 38 -5.34 -2.46 1.75
N SER A 39 -6.22 -2.19 2.74
CA SER A 39 -6.68 -3.21 3.69
C SER A 39 -7.75 -4.13 3.12
N LEU A 40 -7.64 -5.42 3.49
CA LEU A 40 -8.55 -6.52 3.17
C LEU A 40 -8.74 -7.39 4.44
N PRO A 41 -9.94 -7.82 4.83
CA PRO A 41 -11.23 -7.62 4.17
C PRO A 41 -11.89 -6.27 4.42
N GLY A 42 -11.70 -5.65 5.57
CA GLY A 42 -12.29 -4.36 5.93
C GLY A 42 -11.44 -3.20 5.42
N PHE A 43 -12.06 -2.30 4.65
CA PHE A 43 -11.42 -1.12 4.08
C PHE A 43 -11.05 -0.09 5.16
N CYS A 44 -9.86 0.48 5.08
CA CYS A 44 -9.34 1.46 6.04
C CYS A 44 -9.39 0.99 7.51
N GLN A 45 -9.25 -0.31 7.73
CA GLN A 45 -9.28 -0.91 9.05
C GLN A 45 -8.03 -1.76 9.29
N ALA A 46 -7.63 -1.85 10.56
CA ALA A 46 -6.70 -2.87 11.03
C ALA A 46 -7.49 -4.19 11.21
N ASN A 47 -7.44 -5.04 10.21
CA ASN A 47 -8.06 -6.37 10.27
C ASN A 47 -7.13 -7.35 11.00
N PRO A 48 -7.67 -8.43 11.59
CA PRO A 48 -6.85 -9.46 12.21
C PRO A 48 -5.83 -10.07 11.24
N LEU A 49 -4.73 -10.56 11.79
CA LEU A 49 -3.74 -11.28 11.01
C LEU A 49 -4.33 -12.64 10.58
N PRO A 50 -4.35 -12.99 9.29
CA PRO A 50 -4.77 -14.31 8.84
C PRO A 50 -3.92 -15.41 9.47
N ARG A 51 -4.55 -16.54 9.81
CA ARG A 51 -3.83 -17.70 10.34
C ARG A 51 -2.80 -18.26 9.35
N ASP A 52 -3.11 -18.17 8.04
CA ASP A 52 -2.24 -18.59 6.95
C ASP A 52 -2.22 -17.52 5.83
N PRO A 53 -1.31 -16.53 5.92
CA PRO A 53 -1.16 -15.51 4.89
C PRO A 53 -0.80 -16.06 3.51
N ALA A 54 -0.11 -17.21 3.43
CA ALA A 54 0.26 -17.81 2.16
C ALA A 54 -0.96 -18.41 1.45
N ALA A 55 -1.90 -19.03 2.20
CA ALA A 55 -3.15 -19.49 1.65
C ALA A 55 -4.01 -18.32 1.11
N VAL A 56 -4.10 -17.21 1.84
CA VAL A 56 -4.78 -15.99 1.36
C VAL A 56 -4.15 -15.50 0.05
N ALA A 57 -2.82 -15.38 0.01
CA ALA A 57 -2.10 -14.96 -1.19
C ALA A 57 -2.34 -15.88 -2.39
N SER A 58 -2.39 -17.20 -2.17
CA SER A 58 -2.63 -18.17 -3.23
C SER A 58 -4.01 -18.00 -3.86
N VAL A 59 -5.04 -17.74 -3.05
CA VAL A 59 -6.40 -17.47 -3.55
C VAL A 59 -6.44 -16.18 -4.34
N ILE A 60 -5.84 -15.10 -3.81
CA ILE A 60 -5.80 -13.79 -4.49
C ILE A 60 -5.11 -13.91 -5.86
N ALA A 61 -3.96 -14.60 -5.92
CA ALA A 61 -3.21 -14.78 -7.16
C ALA A 61 -3.95 -15.62 -8.22
N ALA A 62 -4.87 -16.49 -7.80
CA ALA A 62 -5.63 -17.37 -8.70
C ALA A 62 -6.94 -16.74 -9.21
N GLU A 63 -7.47 -15.74 -8.53
CA GLU A 63 -8.87 -15.33 -8.73
C GLU A 63 -9.09 -14.42 -9.94
N ALA A 64 -8.15 -13.61 -10.34
CA ALA A 64 -8.37 -12.73 -11.49
C ALA A 64 -7.07 -12.18 -12.09
N GLU A 65 -7.18 -11.78 -13.35
CA GLU A 65 -6.16 -10.95 -14.00
C GLU A 65 -5.96 -9.64 -13.23
N PRO A 66 -4.73 -9.25 -12.92
CA PRO A 66 -4.46 -8.00 -12.21
C PRO A 66 -4.80 -6.78 -13.05
N SER A 67 -5.39 -5.78 -12.43
CA SER A 67 -5.79 -4.53 -13.08
C SER A 67 -4.94 -3.32 -12.66
N TYR A 68 -4.21 -3.46 -11.54
CA TYR A 68 -3.35 -2.44 -10.96
C TYR A 68 -4.03 -1.08 -10.79
N PRO A 69 -5.17 -1.00 -10.07
CA PRO A 69 -5.91 0.25 -9.89
C PRO A 69 -5.06 1.31 -9.22
N GLU A 70 -5.28 2.57 -9.61
CA GLU A 70 -4.55 3.70 -9.06
C GLU A 70 -4.93 3.95 -7.59
N LEU A 71 -3.92 4.29 -6.79
CA LEU A 71 -4.05 4.75 -5.42
C LEU A 71 -3.64 6.22 -5.33
N PRO A 72 -4.23 7.00 -4.42
CA PRO A 72 -3.81 8.38 -4.20
C PRO A 72 -2.40 8.46 -3.62
N THR A 73 -2.02 7.46 -2.84
CA THR A 73 -0.70 7.31 -2.22
C THR A 73 -0.36 5.84 -2.06
N ALA A 74 0.91 5.49 -2.06
CA ALA A 74 1.37 4.17 -1.63
C ALA A 74 1.25 4.05 -0.10
N VAL A 75 1.30 2.82 0.42
CA VAL A 75 1.30 2.57 1.87
C VAL A 75 2.64 1.98 2.29
N GLY A 76 3.28 2.62 3.26
CA GLY A 76 4.69 2.42 3.61
C GLY A 76 5.06 1.03 4.15
N PHE A 77 4.08 0.20 4.60
CA PHE A 77 4.39 -1.13 5.11
C PHE A 77 5.08 -2.01 4.06
N CYS A 78 4.65 -1.89 2.79
CA CYS A 78 5.25 -2.56 1.64
C CYS A 78 5.03 -1.70 0.39
N MET A 79 6.07 -0.99 -0.01
CA MET A 79 6.04 -0.07 -1.14
C MET A 79 7.17 -0.44 -2.10
N ALA A 80 6.83 -1.01 -3.24
CA ALA A 80 7.80 -1.18 -4.32
C ALA A 80 7.89 0.12 -5.13
N ILE A 81 9.11 0.56 -5.42
CA ILE A 81 9.38 1.82 -6.12
C ILE A 81 10.15 1.51 -7.40
N SER A 82 9.67 2.02 -8.53
CA SER A 82 10.40 1.89 -9.79
C SER A 82 11.67 2.76 -9.78
N ARG A 83 12.74 2.27 -10.41
CA ARG A 83 13.96 3.09 -10.59
C ARG A 83 13.64 4.39 -11.31
N ARG A 84 12.74 4.35 -12.29
CA ARG A 84 12.29 5.55 -13.02
C ARG A 84 11.68 6.61 -12.13
N ALA A 85 10.89 6.20 -11.11
CA ALA A 85 10.34 7.15 -10.14
C ALA A 85 11.45 7.82 -9.34
N ILE A 86 12.41 7.04 -8.82
CA ILE A 86 13.56 7.59 -8.07
C ILE A 86 14.37 8.56 -8.94
N ASP A 87 14.65 8.19 -10.18
CA ASP A 87 15.43 9.04 -11.11
C ASP A 87 14.67 10.34 -11.46
N ARG A 88 13.32 10.32 -11.42
CA ARG A 88 12.48 11.46 -11.75
C ARG A 88 12.23 12.40 -10.58
N VAL A 89 11.97 11.87 -9.39
CA VAL A 89 11.54 12.67 -8.23
C VAL A 89 12.52 12.62 -7.05
N GLY A 90 13.61 11.88 -7.15
CA GLY A 90 14.59 11.70 -6.08
C GLY A 90 14.17 10.64 -5.06
N CYS A 91 14.89 10.58 -3.93
CA CYS A 91 14.61 9.69 -2.81
C CYS A 91 13.59 10.31 -1.83
N PHE A 92 13.32 9.61 -0.72
CA PHE A 92 12.60 10.17 0.42
C PHE A 92 13.32 11.41 0.97
N ASP A 93 12.55 12.41 1.40
CA ASP A 93 13.07 13.65 1.94
C ASP A 93 13.32 13.53 3.45
N GLU A 94 14.45 12.93 3.81
CA GLU A 94 14.84 12.72 5.21
C GLU A 94 15.09 14.05 5.94
N ALA A 95 15.46 15.11 5.22
CA ALA A 95 15.67 16.43 5.82
C ALA A 95 14.35 17.04 6.31
N LEU A 96 13.23 16.77 5.59
CA LEU A 96 11.92 17.29 5.95
C LEU A 96 11.19 16.37 6.95
N PHE A 97 11.24 15.05 6.75
CA PHE A 97 10.43 14.10 7.51
C PHE A 97 11.18 13.36 8.63
N GLY A 98 12.51 13.42 8.64
CA GLY A 98 13.32 12.75 9.66
C GLY A 98 13.24 11.23 9.58
N LYS A 99 12.94 10.59 10.72
CA LYS A 99 12.93 9.12 10.85
C LYS A 99 11.55 8.49 10.77
N GLY A 100 10.68 9.00 9.92
CA GLY A 100 9.43 8.32 9.63
C GLY A 100 8.17 9.16 9.75
N TYR A 101 7.12 8.65 9.12
CA TYR A 101 5.77 9.20 8.94
C TYR A 101 5.66 10.41 7.99
N GLY A 102 5.13 10.15 6.83
CA GLY A 102 4.79 11.14 5.81
C GLY A 102 5.77 11.19 4.65
N GLU A 103 6.95 10.57 4.77
CA GLU A 103 7.94 10.50 3.69
C GLU A 103 7.43 9.67 2.50
N GLU A 104 6.70 8.58 2.75
CA GLU A 104 6.08 7.76 1.71
C GLU A 104 4.93 8.49 1.02
N ASN A 105 4.17 9.28 1.80
CA ASN A 105 3.09 10.10 1.27
C ASN A 105 3.63 11.26 0.42
N ASP A 106 4.66 11.97 0.91
CA ASP A 106 5.38 12.99 0.14
C ASP A 106 5.93 12.42 -1.17
N PHE A 107 6.59 11.27 -1.09
CA PHE A 107 7.13 10.60 -2.29
C PHE A 107 6.03 10.25 -3.29
N SER A 108 4.91 9.70 -2.80
CA SER A 108 3.75 9.34 -3.63
C SER A 108 3.14 10.57 -4.32
N MET A 109 3.03 11.68 -3.61
CA MET A 109 2.55 12.94 -4.19
C MET A 109 3.50 13.47 -5.26
N ARG A 110 4.82 13.45 -5.02
CA ARG A 110 5.82 13.84 -6.03
C ARG A 110 5.79 12.94 -7.27
N VAL A 111 5.55 11.63 -7.08
CA VAL A 111 5.34 10.67 -8.18
C VAL A 111 4.13 11.06 -9.01
N ALA A 112 3.00 11.36 -8.37
CA ALA A 112 1.77 11.80 -9.03
C ALA A 112 1.96 13.14 -9.77
N ASP A 113 2.60 14.13 -9.13
CA ASP A 113 2.90 15.45 -9.74
C ASP A 113 3.84 15.33 -10.96
N ALA A 114 4.68 14.30 -11.00
CA ALA A 114 5.53 13.99 -12.14
C ALA A 114 4.80 13.24 -13.28
N GLY A 115 3.48 13.02 -13.16
CA GLY A 115 2.65 12.29 -14.14
C GLY A 115 2.83 10.79 -14.10
N MET A 116 3.33 10.24 -12.98
CA MET A 116 3.43 8.81 -12.74
C MET A 116 2.30 8.34 -11.80
N LYS A 117 2.13 7.03 -11.68
CA LYS A 117 1.04 6.41 -10.93
C LYS A 117 1.54 5.72 -9.67
N ASN A 118 0.78 5.84 -8.60
CA ASN A 118 0.83 4.93 -7.47
C ASN A 118 -0.28 3.89 -7.67
N VAL A 119 0.01 2.59 -7.57
CA VAL A 119 -0.99 1.56 -7.86
C VAL A 119 -1.07 0.51 -6.76
N LEU A 120 -2.22 -0.14 -6.67
CA LEU A 120 -2.39 -1.39 -5.93
C LEU A 120 -1.93 -2.54 -6.82
N CYS A 121 -1.00 -3.36 -6.34
CA CYS A 121 -0.66 -4.64 -6.95
C CYS A 121 -1.69 -5.67 -6.47
N ASP A 122 -2.83 -5.72 -7.16
CA ASP A 122 -4.07 -6.33 -6.70
C ASP A 122 -4.12 -7.86 -6.84
N ASP A 123 -3.02 -8.47 -7.28
CA ASP A 123 -2.78 -9.91 -7.32
C ASP A 123 -1.78 -10.40 -6.24
N VAL A 124 -1.43 -9.55 -5.29
CA VAL A 124 -0.45 -9.83 -4.22
C VAL A 124 -1.01 -9.51 -2.84
N TYR A 125 -0.66 -10.36 -1.89
CA TYR A 125 -0.93 -10.15 -0.47
C TYR A 125 0.33 -10.25 0.36
N VAL A 126 0.57 -9.26 1.23
CA VAL A 126 1.65 -9.25 2.23
C VAL A 126 1.01 -8.91 3.58
N ALA A 127 1.09 -9.80 4.56
CA ALA A 127 0.51 -9.54 5.87
C ALA A 127 1.36 -8.55 6.67
N HIS A 128 0.69 -7.73 7.50
CA HIS A 128 1.31 -6.68 8.29
C HIS A 128 0.78 -6.72 9.73
N LEU A 129 1.68 -6.97 10.69
CA LEU A 129 1.32 -7.03 12.10
C LEU A 129 0.90 -5.65 12.63
N GLY A 130 1.58 -4.59 12.19
CA GLY A 130 1.31 -3.21 12.58
C GLY A 130 1.79 -2.85 13.98
N GLY A 131 2.36 -1.65 14.10
CA GLY A 131 2.78 -1.08 15.37
C GLY A 131 4.05 -1.67 16.00
N CYS A 132 4.63 -2.71 15.41
CA CYS A 132 5.82 -3.36 15.97
C CYS A 132 7.12 -2.63 15.63
N SER A 133 7.19 -1.96 14.49
CA SER A 133 8.42 -1.30 14.02
C SER A 133 8.72 -0.01 14.77
N PHE A 134 7.72 0.80 15.05
CA PHE A 134 7.88 2.13 15.65
C PHE A 134 7.38 2.22 17.09
N GLY A 135 6.46 1.34 17.49
CA GLY A 135 5.92 1.30 18.86
C GLY A 135 7.00 1.19 19.95
N PRO A 136 7.97 0.24 19.85
CA PRO A 136 9.06 0.10 20.81
C PRO A 136 10.02 1.30 20.87
N LEU A 137 10.10 2.09 19.80
CA LEU A 137 10.91 3.30 19.73
C LEU A 137 10.18 4.56 20.18
N GLY A 138 8.89 4.42 20.60
CA GLY A 138 8.06 5.55 21.00
C GLY A 138 7.72 6.51 19.84
N LEU A 139 8.00 6.13 18.60
CA LEU A 139 7.69 6.92 17.42
C LEU A 139 6.22 6.71 17.07
N LYS A 140 5.47 7.80 17.03
CA LYS A 140 4.09 7.87 16.54
C LYS A 140 4.04 8.90 15.41
N PRO A 141 3.04 8.82 14.51
CA PRO A 141 2.75 9.92 13.62
C PRO A 141 2.64 11.20 14.47
N ASP A 142 3.53 12.15 14.28
CA ASP A 142 3.46 13.41 15.00
C ASP A 142 2.63 14.42 14.18
N GLU A 143 2.00 15.37 14.87
CA GLU A 143 1.25 16.45 14.21
C GLU A 143 2.16 17.27 13.28
N GLY A 144 3.45 17.33 13.57
CA GLY A 144 4.44 18.03 12.77
C GLY A 144 4.68 17.36 11.42
N SER A 145 4.65 16.02 11.33
CA SER A 145 4.80 15.31 10.05
C SER A 145 3.65 15.60 9.11
N MET A 146 2.41 15.56 9.62
CA MET A 146 1.23 15.94 8.83
C MET A 146 1.25 17.40 8.40
N GLN A 147 1.65 18.33 9.29
CA GLN A 147 1.78 19.73 8.93
C GLN A 147 2.82 19.97 7.84
N ARG A 148 3.97 19.28 7.89
CA ARG A 148 5.01 19.33 6.85
C ARG A 148 4.47 18.81 5.51
N LEU A 149 3.77 17.68 5.53
CA LEU A 149 3.14 17.10 4.34
C LEU A 149 2.15 18.08 3.70
N LEU A 150 1.22 18.63 4.49
CA LEU A 150 0.20 19.56 4.01
C LEU A 150 0.78 20.90 3.56
N SER A 151 1.88 21.36 4.16
CA SER A 151 2.62 22.54 3.69
C SER A 151 3.14 22.37 2.26
N ARG A 152 3.59 21.16 1.91
CA ARG A 152 4.12 20.83 0.58
C ARG A 152 3.01 20.44 -0.39
N HIS A 153 2.02 19.68 0.08
CA HIS A 153 0.91 19.10 -0.69
C HIS A 153 -0.44 19.49 -0.08
N PRO A 154 -0.91 20.75 -0.24
CA PRO A 154 -2.15 21.21 0.39
C PRO A 154 -3.40 20.40 0.04
N GLY A 155 -3.43 19.78 -1.15
CA GLY A 155 -4.55 18.95 -1.62
C GLY A 155 -4.52 17.48 -1.15
N TYR A 156 -3.51 17.07 -0.37
CA TYR A 156 -3.32 15.67 0.00
C TYR A 156 -4.55 15.07 0.71
N LEU A 157 -5.07 15.75 1.72
CA LEU A 157 -6.22 15.24 2.48
C LEU A 157 -7.47 15.13 1.61
N ASP A 158 -7.74 16.08 0.73
CA ASP A 158 -8.93 16.06 -0.14
C ASP A 158 -8.87 14.87 -1.10
N ILE A 159 -7.70 14.59 -1.65
CA ILE A 159 -7.49 13.45 -2.58
C ILE A 159 -7.71 12.12 -1.84
N VAL A 160 -7.12 11.95 -0.65
CA VAL A 160 -7.25 10.73 0.13
C VAL A 160 -8.69 10.55 0.65
N GLN A 161 -9.31 11.59 1.17
CA GLN A 161 -10.70 11.55 1.65
C GLN A 161 -11.67 11.23 0.53
N LYS A 162 -11.47 11.81 -0.66
CA LYS A 162 -12.28 11.48 -1.83
C LYS A 162 -12.13 10.00 -2.20
N PHE A 163 -10.92 9.47 -2.24
CA PHE A 163 -10.68 8.06 -2.54
C PHE A 163 -11.35 7.13 -1.52
N ILE A 164 -11.28 7.49 -0.23
CA ILE A 164 -11.94 6.73 0.85
C ILE A 164 -13.47 6.79 0.70
N ALA A 165 -14.03 7.95 0.38
CA ALA A 165 -15.48 8.11 0.21
C ALA A 165 -16.01 7.37 -1.02
N ASP A 166 -15.26 7.39 -2.12
CA ASP A 166 -15.64 6.73 -3.39
C ASP A 166 -15.41 5.21 -3.34
N ASP A 167 -14.48 4.73 -2.54
CA ASP A 167 -14.03 3.34 -2.42
C ASP A 167 -13.96 2.58 -3.76
N PRO A 168 -13.10 3.01 -4.69
CA PRO A 168 -13.04 2.40 -6.02
C PRO A 168 -12.53 0.95 -6.01
N LEU A 169 -12.07 0.46 -4.87
CA LEU A 169 -11.60 -0.91 -4.69
C LEU A 169 -12.69 -1.86 -4.15
N ALA A 170 -13.90 -1.36 -3.85
CA ALA A 170 -14.97 -2.11 -3.19
C ALA A 170 -15.32 -3.42 -3.92
N ASP A 171 -15.54 -3.35 -5.23
CA ASP A 171 -15.92 -4.53 -6.03
C ASP A 171 -14.79 -5.57 -6.06
N ARG A 172 -13.54 -5.11 -6.27
CA ARG A 172 -12.36 -5.98 -6.28
C ARG A 172 -12.15 -6.65 -4.92
N ARG A 173 -12.26 -5.87 -3.85
CA ARG A 173 -12.15 -6.37 -2.48
C ARG A 173 -13.24 -7.39 -2.17
N SER A 174 -14.50 -7.11 -2.53
CA SER A 174 -15.63 -8.02 -2.32
C SER A 174 -15.46 -9.34 -3.06
N LEU A 175 -14.99 -9.29 -4.32
CA LEU A 175 -14.68 -10.48 -5.12
C LEU A 175 -13.62 -11.34 -4.43
N LEU A 176 -12.53 -10.74 -3.97
CA LEU A 176 -11.45 -11.46 -3.31
C LEU A 176 -11.88 -12.05 -1.96
N VAL A 177 -12.64 -11.32 -1.15
CA VAL A 177 -13.19 -11.83 0.12
C VAL A 177 -14.06 -13.04 -0.13
N ALA A 178 -15.00 -12.97 -1.09
CA ALA A 178 -15.85 -14.10 -1.45
C ALA A 178 -15.06 -15.31 -1.97
N ALA A 179 -13.97 -15.09 -2.71
CA ALA A 179 -13.10 -16.17 -3.17
C ALA A 179 -12.36 -16.86 -2.01
N ILE A 180 -11.84 -16.09 -1.07
CA ILE A 180 -11.14 -16.58 0.11
C ILE A 180 -12.10 -17.40 0.99
N GLU A 181 -13.33 -16.91 1.19
CA GLU A 181 -14.38 -17.65 1.90
C GLU A 181 -14.75 -18.97 1.21
N ARG A 182 -14.95 -18.94 -0.12
CA ARG A 182 -15.22 -20.16 -0.90
C ARG A 182 -14.11 -21.20 -0.80
N ALA A 183 -12.86 -20.75 -0.70
CA ALA A 183 -11.71 -21.62 -0.51
C ALA A 183 -11.58 -22.15 0.93
N GLY A 184 -12.43 -21.72 1.86
CA GLY A 184 -12.36 -22.11 3.27
C GLY A 184 -11.15 -21.55 4.01
N VAL A 185 -10.55 -20.46 3.49
CA VAL A 185 -9.41 -19.78 4.09
C VAL A 185 -9.91 -18.69 5.05
N SER A 186 -9.33 -18.62 6.25
CA SER A 186 -9.71 -17.60 7.25
C SER A 186 -8.91 -16.32 7.07
N LEU A 187 -9.59 -15.20 7.09
CA LEU A 187 -8.99 -13.86 7.10
C LEU A 187 -8.66 -13.34 8.51
N GLY A 188 -8.88 -14.16 9.54
CA GLY A 188 -8.63 -13.84 10.94
C GLY A 188 -9.89 -13.75 11.78
#